data_ccdf3a57e6c1b5756efe798921847f66
#
_entry.id   ccdf3a57e6c1b5756efe798921847f66
#
_cell.length_a   1.000
_cell.length_b   1.000
_cell.length_c   1.000
_cell.angle_alpha   90.00
_cell.angle_beta   90.00
_cell.angle_gamma   90.00
#
_symmetry.space_group_name_H-M   'P 1'
#
loop_
_entity.id
_entity.type
_entity.pdbx_description
1 polymer ?
#
loop_
_entity_poly.entity_id
_entity_poly.type
_entity_poly.pdbx_seq_one_letter_code
_entity_poly.pdbx_strand_id
1 'polypeptide(L)'
;MYKRQNENNESYLPLIRQAAQAGCEIALHSASHRYSDIYRSADAFWEDIALLRQRIAPYVDDGEVRCLRFPGGSTNTVSRKYGGDALMGQLKEQAEEQGWRWVDWNVSAEDAAGKKLSAEEVCRNVTGGSAGLERCIVLMHDSATTGTTAEALPSIIRWYKEEGYAFCTVSQLYDALE
;
A
#
# COMPACT_ATOMS: atom_id res chain seq x y z
N MET A 1 -2.49 -3.24 3.63
CA MET A 1 -3.21 -2.44 2.60
C MET A 1 -4.29 -3.33 1.97
N TYR A 2 -5.57 -2.99 2.13
CA TYR A 2 -6.68 -3.78 1.59
C TYR A 2 -7.01 -3.34 0.16
N LYS A 3 -7.03 -4.30 -0.76
CA LYS A 3 -7.31 -4.09 -2.17
C LYS A 3 -8.48 -4.98 -2.59
N ARG A 4 -9.62 -4.41 -2.97
CA ARG A 4 -10.73 -5.20 -3.51
C ARG A 4 -10.48 -5.49 -4.99
N GLN A 5 -10.43 -6.77 -5.33
CA GLN A 5 -10.48 -7.20 -6.74
C GLN A 5 -11.72 -8.02 -7.10
N ASN A 6 -12.50 -8.51 -6.11
CA ASN A 6 -13.71 -9.30 -6.33
C ASN A 6 -14.71 -9.14 -5.16
N GLU A 7 -15.99 -9.32 -5.44
CA GLU A 7 -17.09 -9.32 -4.45
C GLU A 7 -16.94 -10.39 -3.34
N ASN A 8 -16.16 -11.43 -3.60
CA ASN A 8 -15.92 -12.54 -2.65
C ASN A 8 -14.91 -12.22 -1.54
N ASN A 9 -14.35 -10.99 -1.48
CA ASN A 9 -13.34 -10.65 -0.46
C ASN A 9 -13.92 -10.18 0.88
N GLU A 10 -15.24 -10.10 1.04
CA GLU A 10 -15.85 -9.68 2.31
C GLU A 10 -15.56 -10.68 3.45
N SER A 11 -15.38 -11.96 3.13
CA SER A 11 -15.00 -12.99 4.11
C SER A 11 -13.62 -12.77 4.72
N TYR A 12 -12.75 -11.98 4.09
CA TYR A 12 -11.40 -11.69 4.57
C TYR A 12 -11.30 -10.35 5.34
N LEU A 13 -12.36 -9.53 5.37
CA LEU A 13 -12.38 -8.27 6.11
C LEU A 13 -12.02 -8.44 7.61
N PRO A 14 -12.46 -9.51 8.32
CA PRO A 14 -12.05 -9.71 9.71
C PRO A 14 -10.54 -9.85 9.92
N LEU A 15 -9.76 -10.23 8.89
CA LEU A 15 -8.29 -10.31 8.96
C LEU A 15 -7.65 -8.92 9.15
N ILE A 16 -8.32 -7.84 8.73
CA ILE A 16 -7.86 -6.47 8.97
C ILE A 16 -7.72 -6.22 10.47
N ARG A 17 -8.73 -6.65 11.27
CA ARG A 17 -8.68 -6.54 12.73
C ARG A 17 -7.52 -7.34 13.32
N GLN A 18 -7.27 -8.55 12.82
CA GLN A 18 -6.16 -9.37 13.28
C GLN A 18 -4.81 -8.72 12.96
N ALA A 19 -4.66 -8.14 11.76
CA ALA A 19 -3.47 -7.41 11.37
C ALA A 19 -3.23 -6.19 12.27
N ALA A 20 -4.27 -5.38 12.52
CA ALA A 20 -4.19 -4.23 13.42
C ALA A 20 -3.80 -4.64 14.84
N GLN A 21 -4.44 -5.69 15.39
CA GLN A 21 -4.11 -6.24 16.72
C GLN A 21 -2.69 -6.81 16.80
N ALA A 22 -2.14 -7.28 15.68
CA ALA A 22 -0.75 -7.73 15.58
C ALA A 22 0.26 -6.57 15.43
N GLY A 23 -0.19 -5.31 15.46
CA GLY A 23 0.65 -4.11 15.35
C GLY A 23 0.91 -3.65 13.92
N CYS A 24 0.19 -4.19 12.93
CA CYS A 24 0.27 -3.68 11.57
C CYS A 24 -0.55 -2.39 11.43
N GLU A 25 0.00 -1.36 10.85
CA GLU A 25 -0.74 -0.16 10.50
C GLU A 25 -1.66 -0.43 9.29
N ILE A 26 -2.92 -0.04 9.42
CA ILE A 26 -3.90 -0.14 8.34
C ILE A 26 -3.94 1.20 7.59
N ALA A 27 -3.71 1.15 6.29
CA ALA A 27 -3.72 2.32 5.41
C ALA A 27 -4.72 2.14 4.26
N LEU A 28 -5.24 3.26 3.75
CA LEU A 28 -6.18 3.26 2.63
C LEU A 28 -5.42 3.15 1.30
N HIS A 29 -6.05 2.49 0.32
CA HIS A 29 -5.49 2.41 -1.02
C HIS A 29 -6.53 2.68 -2.11
N SER A 30 -7.60 1.91 -2.15
CA SER A 30 -8.76 2.08 -3.03
C SER A 30 -9.77 0.98 -2.73
N ALA A 31 -11.06 1.30 -2.86
CA ALA A 31 -12.13 0.30 -2.78
C ALA A 31 -12.26 -0.51 -4.08
N SER A 32 -12.17 0.14 -5.22
CA SER A 32 -12.37 -0.49 -6.54
C SER A 32 -11.08 -0.86 -7.25
N HIS A 33 -10.02 -0.06 -7.07
CA HIS A 33 -8.75 -0.13 -7.79
C HIS A 33 -8.89 -0.07 -9.33
N ARG A 34 -9.98 0.51 -9.82
CA ARG A 34 -10.21 0.72 -11.25
C ARG A 34 -9.75 2.12 -11.64
N TYR A 35 -8.60 2.23 -12.30
CA TYR A 35 -7.98 3.52 -12.64
C TYR A 35 -8.91 4.45 -13.43
N SER A 36 -9.73 3.92 -14.36
CA SER A 36 -10.70 4.71 -15.12
C SER A 36 -11.75 5.38 -14.25
N ASP A 37 -12.07 4.79 -13.11
CA ASP A 37 -13.12 5.27 -12.24
C ASP A 37 -12.55 6.22 -11.18
N ILE A 38 -11.48 5.80 -10.50
CA ILE A 38 -10.89 6.57 -9.41
C ILE A 38 -10.11 7.80 -9.88
N TYR A 39 -9.55 7.78 -11.07
CA TYR A 39 -8.78 8.89 -11.62
C TYR A 39 -9.52 9.72 -12.67
N ARG A 40 -10.84 9.58 -12.80
CA ARG A 40 -11.63 10.45 -13.66
C ARG A 40 -11.76 11.88 -13.13
N SER A 41 -11.68 12.06 -11.80
CA SER A 41 -11.68 13.35 -11.10
C SER A 41 -11.19 13.19 -9.65
N ALA A 42 -10.87 14.29 -8.99
CA ALA A 42 -10.52 14.28 -7.57
C ALA A 42 -11.69 13.78 -6.70
N ASP A 43 -12.91 14.25 -6.97
CA ASP A 43 -14.11 13.81 -6.24
C ASP A 43 -14.29 12.29 -6.35
N ALA A 44 -14.14 11.71 -7.54
CA ALA A 44 -14.26 10.27 -7.74
C ALA A 44 -13.21 9.47 -6.95
N PHE A 45 -12.00 10.00 -6.82
CA PHE A 45 -10.98 9.40 -5.99
C PHE A 45 -11.38 9.41 -4.50
N TRP A 46 -11.82 10.55 -3.99
CA TRP A 46 -12.20 10.66 -2.59
C TRP A 46 -13.50 9.90 -2.25
N GLU A 47 -14.44 9.80 -3.17
CA GLU A 47 -15.61 8.92 -3.04
C GLU A 47 -15.21 7.45 -2.89
N ASP A 48 -14.26 6.98 -3.67
CA ASP A 48 -13.73 5.60 -3.60
C ASP A 48 -12.96 5.36 -2.29
N ILE A 49 -12.18 6.34 -1.82
CA ILE A 49 -11.50 6.30 -0.52
C ILE A 49 -12.52 6.28 0.64
N ALA A 50 -13.57 7.12 0.58
CA ALA A 50 -14.62 7.13 1.59
C ALA A 50 -15.38 5.80 1.65
N LEU A 51 -15.66 5.19 0.50
CA LEU A 51 -16.27 3.86 0.43
C LEU A 51 -15.38 2.79 1.07
N LEU A 52 -14.05 2.83 0.84
CA LEU A 52 -13.12 1.90 1.49
C LEU A 52 -13.13 2.10 3.00
N ARG A 53 -13.04 3.35 3.46
CA ARG A 53 -13.06 3.72 4.89
C ARG A 53 -14.32 3.18 5.58
N GLN A 54 -15.48 3.38 4.97
CA GLN A 54 -16.74 2.85 5.48
C GLN A 54 -16.73 1.30 5.60
N ARG A 55 -16.17 0.61 4.64
CA ARG A 55 -16.10 -0.86 4.64
C ARG A 55 -15.21 -1.43 5.73
N ILE A 56 -14.10 -0.75 6.02
CA ILE A 56 -13.15 -1.24 7.04
C ILE A 56 -13.48 -0.74 8.46
N ALA A 57 -14.35 0.27 8.61
CA ALA A 57 -14.75 0.84 9.90
C ALA A 57 -15.18 -0.18 10.98
N PRO A 58 -15.85 -1.32 10.65
CA PRO A 58 -16.16 -2.34 11.66
C PRO A 58 -14.94 -3.08 12.20
N TYR A 59 -13.76 -2.97 11.58
CA TYR A 59 -12.58 -3.80 11.83
C TYR A 59 -11.37 -3.03 12.34
N VAL A 60 -11.36 -1.72 12.23
CA VAL A 60 -10.26 -0.84 12.64
C VAL A 60 -10.82 0.46 13.22
N ASP A 61 -10.14 1.02 14.23
CA ASP A 61 -10.49 2.35 14.73
C ASP A 61 -10.18 3.40 13.65
N ASP A 62 -11.18 4.21 13.34
CA ASP A 62 -11.06 5.25 12.31
C ASP A 62 -9.99 6.29 12.63
N GLY A 63 -9.74 6.57 13.90
CA GLY A 63 -8.69 7.46 14.37
C GLY A 63 -7.27 6.91 14.15
N GLU A 64 -7.13 5.61 13.94
CA GLU A 64 -5.84 4.95 13.66
C GLU A 64 -5.49 4.94 12.18
N VAL A 65 -6.47 5.17 11.28
CA VAL A 65 -6.27 5.15 9.83
C VAL A 65 -5.84 6.53 9.34
N ARG A 66 -4.55 6.78 9.27
CA ARG A 66 -3.96 8.09 8.95
C ARG A 66 -3.17 8.12 7.64
N CYS A 67 -2.89 6.95 7.08
CA CYS A 67 -2.06 6.82 5.90
C CYS A 67 -2.88 6.35 4.69
N LEU A 68 -2.47 6.79 3.51
CA LEU A 68 -2.96 6.27 2.24
C LEU A 68 -1.82 6.01 1.27
N ARG A 69 -2.08 5.18 0.25
CA ARG A 69 -1.22 5.03 -0.91
C ARG A 69 -2.06 5.20 -2.17
N PHE A 70 -1.61 6.08 -3.04
CA PHE A 70 -2.26 6.27 -4.35
C PHE A 70 -2.11 4.99 -5.20
N PRO A 71 -3.16 4.47 -5.85
CA PRO A 71 -3.05 3.37 -6.80
C PRO A 71 -2.06 3.68 -7.93
N GLY A 72 -1.03 2.83 -8.06
CA GLY A 72 0.08 3.05 -8.97
C GLY A 72 1.17 4.01 -8.47
N GLY A 73 1.04 4.54 -7.25
CA GLY A 73 1.97 5.50 -6.64
C GLY A 73 1.64 6.96 -6.98
N SER A 74 2.22 7.89 -6.25
CA SER A 74 1.97 9.34 -6.41
C SER A 74 2.59 9.94 -7.68
N THR A 75 3.44 9.18 -8.34
CA THR A 75 4.11 9.56 -9.59
C THR A 75 3.58 8.81 -10.81
N ASN A 76 2.49 8.03 -10.66
CA ASN A 76 1.93 7.26 -11.76
C ASN A 76 1.49 8.15 -12.94
N THR A 77 1.67 7.65 -14.15
CA THR A 77 1.25 8.34 -15.37
C THR A 77 -0.16 7.96 -15.83
N VAL A 78 -0.76 6.93 -15.22
CA VAL A 78 -2.08 6.42 -15.62
C VAL A 78 -3.18 7.41 -15.26
N SER A 79 -3.03 8.14 -14.15
CA SER A 79 -3.96 9.20 -13.75
C SER A 79 -4.14 10.28 -14.81
N ARG A 80 -3.08 10.64 -15.53
CA ARG A 80 -3.11 11.63 -16.63
C ARG A 80 -4.05 11.20 -17.75
N LYS A 81 -4.11 9.91 -18.05
CA LYS A 81 -4.98 9.36 -19.09
C LYS A 81 -6.47 9.61 -18.81
N TYR A 82 -6.86 9.64 -17.54
CA TYR A 82 -8.26 9.72 -17.14
C TYR A 82 -8.68 11.09 -16.61
N GLY A 83 -7.82 11.76 -15.84
CA GLY A 83 -8.14 13.02 -15.17
C GLY A 83 -7.22 14.20 -15.55
N GLY A 84 -6.31 13.97 -16.52
CA GLY A 84 -5.39 15.02 -16.98
C GLY A 84 -4.14 15.19 -16.10
N ASP A 85 -3.24 16.07 -16.56
CA ASP A 85 -1.90 16.22 -15.96
C ASP A 85 -1.94 16.80 -14.54
N ALA A 86 -2.93 17.61 -14.22
CA ALA A 86 -3.03 18.31 -12.93
C ALA A 86 -3.57 17.41 -11.80
N LEU A 87 -4.27 16.31 -12.13
CA LEU A 87 -5.04 15.53 -11.16
C LEU A 87 -4.19 15.05 -9.98
N MET A 88 -3.02 14.46 -10.22
CA MET A 88 -2.19 13.94 -9.13
C MET A 88 -1.62 15.04 -8.23
N GLY A 89 -1.32 16.22 -8.79
CA GLY A 89 -0.98 17.40 -8.00
C GLY A 89 -2.11 17.80 -7.06
N GLN A 90 -3.31 17.95 -7.60
CA GLN A 90 -4.51 18.27 -6.85
C GLN A 90 -4.82 17.22 -5.75
N LEU A 91 -4.70 15.92 -6.05
CA LEU A 91 -4.95 14.87 -5.06
C LEU A 91 -3.94 14.88 -3.91
N LYS A 92 -2.67 15.17 -4.18
CA LYS A 92 -1.63 15.30 -3.13
C LYS A 92 -1.90 16.50 -2.24
N GLU A 93 -2.20 17.66 -2.82
CA GLU A 93 -2.54 18.88 -2.10
C GLU A 93 -3.78 18.65 -1.19
N GLN A 94 -4.85 18.07 -1.73
CA GLN A 94 -6.04 17.72 -0.97
C GLN A 94 -5.77 16.67 0.13
N ALA A 95 -4.87 15.71 -0.11
CA ALA A 95 -4.47 14.74 0.92
C ALA A 95 -3.79 15.44 2.10
N GLU A 96 -2.86 16.37 1.82
CA GLU A 96 -2.17 17.15 2.84
C GLU A 96 -3.14 18.07 3.62
N GLU A 97 -4.03 18.77 2.91
CA GLU A 97 -5.07 19.62 3.53
C GLU A 97 -6.01 18.83 4.44
N GLN A 98 -6.31 17.58 4.12
CA GLN A 98 -7.14 16.67 4.92
C GLN A 98 -6.35 15.96 6.02
N GLY A 99 -5.04 16.20 6.15
CA GLY A 99 -4.18 15.58 7.14
C GLY A 99 -3.80 14.12 6.84
N TRP A 100 -3.97 13.68 5.59
CA TRP A 100 -3.51 12.36 5.18
C TRP A 100 -2.00 12.33 4.97
N ARG A 101 -1.33 11.32 5.51
CA ARG A 101 0.03 10.94 5.16
C ARG A 101 -0.04 9.96 3.99
N TRP A 102 0.59 10.29 2.87
CA TRP A 102 0.65 9.37 1.74
C TRP A 102 2.07 8.83 1.54
N VAL A 103 2.19 7.59 1.11
CA VAL A 103 3.46 6.90 1.01
C VAL A 103 3.61 6.14 -0.29
N ASP A 104 4.73 6.32 -0.94
CA ASP A 104 5.19 5.49 -2.06
C ASP A 104 6.16 4.41 -1.53
N TRP A 105 7.01 3.90 -2.38
CA TRP A 105 8.02 2.89 -2.07
C TRP A 105 9.33 3.22 -2.77
N ASN A 106 10.42 2.74 -2.23
CA ASN A 106 11.74 2.80 -2.86
C ASN A 106 12.33 1.40 -3.15
N VAL A 107 11.64 0.35 -2.70
CA VAL A 107 11.98 -1.05 -2.98
C VAL A 107 10.72 -1.78 -3.47
N SER A 108 10.83 -2.56 -4.56
CA SER A 108 9.72 -3.33 -5.10
C SER A 108 10.06 -4.83 -5.13
N ALA A 109 9.10 -5.65 -4.74
CA ALA A 109 9.20 -7.11 -4.88
C ALA A 109 8.99 -7.60 -6.33
N GLU A 110 8.48 -6.73 -7.22
CA GLU A 110 8.10 -7.05 -8.61
C GLU A 110 7.05 -8.16 -8.73
N ASP A 111 6.35 -8.46 -7.65
CA ASP A 111 5.42 -9.59 -7.50
C ASP A 111 4.08 -9.42 -8.22
N ALA A 112 3.79 -8.22 -8.73
CA ALA A 112 2.59 -7.90 -9.51
C ALA A 112 2.89 -7.45 -10.95
N ALA A 113 4.11 -7.66 -11.45
CA ALA A 113 4.56 -7.22 -12.78
C ALA A 113 4.12 -8.15 -13.94
N GLY A 114 3.11 -9.01 -13.72
CA GLY A 114 2.53 -9.88 -14.75
C GLY A 114 3.24 -11.22 -14.94
N LYS A 115 4.44 -11.42 -14.37
CA LYS A 115 5.15 -12.71 -14.33
C LYS A 115 4.98 -13.33 -12.94
N LYS A 116 4.66 -14.62 -12.89
CA LYS A 116 4.68 -15.34 -11.61
C LYS A 116 6.13 -15.60 -11.20
N LEU A 117 6.56 -14.97 -10.11
CA LEU A 117 7.88 -15.14 -9.52
C LEU A 117 7.87 -16.27 -8.49
N SER A 118 9.00 -16.96 -8.31
CA SER A 118 9.22 -17.83 -7.17
C SER A 118 9.45 -17.03 -5.88
N ALA A 119 9.30 -17.66 -4.72
CA ALA A 119 9.61 -17.02 -3.43
C ALA A 119 11.06 -16.53 -3.34
N GLU A 120 11.99 -17.26 -3.95
CA GLU A 120 13.40 -16.88 -4.02
C GLU A 120 13.64 -15.65 -4.91
N GLU A 121 12.93 -15.55 -6.05
CA GLU A 121 13.00 -14.36 -6.91
C GLU A 121 12.43 -13.14 -6.20
N VAL A 122 11.28 -13.26 -5.52
CA VAL A 122 10.68 -12.20 -4.70
C VAL A 122 11.66 -11.75 -3.62
N CYS A 123 12.23 -12.69 -2.87
CA CYS A 123 13.22 -12.40 -1.83
C CYS A 123 14.43 -11.66 -2.41
N ARG A 124 14.98 -12.13 -3.51
CA ARG A 124 16.13 -11.51 -4.19
C ARG A 124 15.84 -10.10 -4.68
N ASN A 125 14.65 -9.85 -5.24
CA ASN A 125 14.25 -8.52 -5.69
C ASN A 125 14.21 -7.53 -4.52
N VAL A 126 13.63 -7.94 -3.38
CA VAL A 126 13.55 -7.10 -2.18
C VAL A 126 14.93 -6.86 -1.58
N THR A 127 15.70 -7.92 -1.31
CA THR A 127 17.02 -7.80 -0.65
C THR A 127 18.02 -7.07 -1.55
N GLY A 128 18.03 -7.37 -2.84
CA GLY A 128 18.89 -6.68 -3.81
C GLY A 128 18.53 -5.21 -3.99
N GLY A 129 17.22 -4.89 -4.03
CA GLY A 129 16.74 -3.50 -4.11
C GLY A 129 16.98 -2.69 -2.84
N SER A 130 17.20 -3.36 -1.70
CA SER A 130 17.45 -2.72 -0.40
C SER A 130 18.92 -2.51 -0.07
N ALA A 131 19.81 -3.17 -0.82
CA ALA A 131 21.25 -3.14 -0.52
C ALA A 131 21.79 -1.69 -0.54
N GLY A 132 22.42 -1.29 0.57
CA GLY A 132 23.00 0.05 0.73
C GLY A 132 22.00 1.18 1.01
N LEU A 133 20.73 0.88 1.18
CA LEU A 133 19.74 1.88 1.59
C LEU A 133 19.65 1.94 3.12
N GLU A 134 19.60 3.13 3.68
CA GLU A 134 19.35 3.34 5.12
C GLU A 134 17.89 3.13 5.51
N ARG A 135 16.98 3.37 4.58
CA ARG A 135 15.53 3.28 4.79
C ARG A 135 14.87 2.61 3.60
N CYS A 136 14.03 1.61 3.89
CA CYS A 136 13.33 0.82 2.89
C CYS A 136 11.81 0.88 3.13
N ILE A 137 11.08 1.34 2.14
CA ILE A 137 9.62 1.19 2.06
C ILE A 137 9.37 0.19 0.94
N VAL A 138 9.01 -1.03 1.33
CA VAL A 138 8.91 -2.15 0.41
C VAL A 138 7.49 -2.29 -0.13
N LEU A 139 7.35 -2.32 -1.45
CA LEU A 139 6.09 -2.67 -2.11
C LEU A 139 6.00 -4.17 -2.33
N MET A 140 4.97 -4.77 -1.76
CA MET A 140 4.55 -6.15 -2.01
C MET A 140 3.02 -6.20 -2.11
N HIS A 141 2.49 -7.26 -2.71
CA HIS A 141 1.05 -7.44 -2.86
C HIS A 141 0.55 -8.67 -2.10
N ASP A 142 -0.65 -8.52 -1.51
CA ASP A 142 -1.40 -9.61 -0.90
C ASP A 142 -2.64 -9.89 -1.77
N SER A 143 -2.52 -10.89 -2.60
CA SER A 143 -3.58 -11.31 -3.51
C SER A 143 -3.52 -12.82 -3.79
N ALA A 144 -4.59 -13.37 -4.32
CA ALA A 144 -4.66 -14.80 -4.67
C ALA A 144 -3.57 -15.24 -5.68
N THR A 145 -2.98 -14.31 -6.41
CA THR A 145 -1.93 -14.59 -7.41
C THR A 145 -0.51 -14.39 -6.89
N THR A 146 -0.34 -13.87 -5.68
CA THR A 146 0.95 -13.54 -5.06
C THR A 146 1.28 -14.41 -3.84
N GLY A 147 0.84 -15.67 -3.82
CA GLY A 147 1.12 -16.60 -2.72
C GLY A 147 2.61 -16.79 -2.43
N THR A 148 3.46 -16.74 -3.46
CA THR A 148 4.92 -16.80 -3.33
C THR A 148 5.51 -15.61 -2.58
N THR A 149 4.83 -14.46 -2.56
CA THR A 149 5.22 -13.31 -1.74
C THR A 149 5.09 -13.63 -0.25
N ALA A 150 3.99 -14.26 0.16
CA ALA A 150 3.81 -14.72 1.53
C ALA A 150 4.86 -15.78 1.93
N GLU A 151 5.21 -16.68 1.02
CA GLU A 151 6.27 -17.68 1.22
C GLU A 151 7.65 -17.04 1.38
N ALA A 152 7.93 -15.92 0.69
CA ALA A 152 9.19 -15.20 0.76
C ALA A 152 9.35 -14.38 2.06
N LEU A 153 8.25 -13.92 2.67
CA LEU A 153 8.27 -13.00 3.81
C LEU A 153 9.19 -13.42 4.97
N PRO A 154 9.20 -14.68 5.45
CA PRO A 154 10.08 -15.08 6.54
C PRO A 154 11.56 -14.87 6.22
N SER A 155 11.98 -15.12 4.99
CA SER A 155 13.36 -14.94 4.54
C SER A 155 13.71 -13.46 4.38
N ILE A 156 12.79 -12.66 3.84
CA ILE A 156 12.94 -11.21 3.72
C ILE A 156 13.09 -10.56 5.10
N ILE A 157 12.21 -10.91 6.05
CA ILE A 157 12.25 -10.37 7.42
C ILE A 157 13.56 -10.76 8.12
N ARG A 158 14.02 -12.00 7.96
CA ARG A 158 15.27 -12.47 8.53
C ARG A 158 16.45 -11.67 7.98
N TRP A 159 16.52 -11.51 6.67
CA TRP A 159 17.57 -10.74 6.01
C TRP A 159 17.64 -9.29 6.53
N TYR A 160 16.50 -8.57 6.61
CA TYR A 160 16.48 -7.21 7.16
C TYR A 160 16.98 -7.15 8.60
N LYS A 161 16.64 -8.14 9.44
CA LYS A 161 17.13 -8.21 10.82
C LYS A 161 18.64 -8.47 10.89
N GLU A 162 19.16 -9.34 10.03
CA GLU A 162 20.59 -9.66 9.93
C GLU A 162 21.39 -8.45 9.43
N GLU A 163 20.84 -7.65 8.51
CA GLU A 163 21.44 -6.39 8.05
C GLU A 163 21.27 -5.21 9.04
N GLY A 164 20.65 -5.44 10.21
CA GLY A 164 20.53 -4.44 11.27
C GLY A 164 19.36 -3.46 11.12
N TYR A 165 18.41 -3.71 10.21
CA TYR A 165 17.24 -2.85 10.08
C TYR A 165 16.25 -3.05 11.24
N ALA A 166 15.66 -1.95 11.70
CA ALA A 166 14.49 -1.94 12.56
C ALA A 166 13.21 -1.81 11.73
N PHE A 167 12.18 -2.54 12.14
CA PHE A 167 10.86 -2.41 11.51
C PHE A 167 10.02 -1.36 12.24
N CYS A 168 9.32 -0.53 11.48
CA CYS A 168 8.38 0.45 12.00
C CYS A 168 7.15 0.55 11.10
N THR A 169 6.10 1.17 11.61
CA THR A 169 4.94 1.55 10.80
C THR A 169 5.26 2.79 9.95
N VAL A 170 4.41 3.08 8.96
CA VAL A 170 4.56 4.29 8.14
C VAL A 170 4.40 5.55 8.99
N SER A 171 3.43 5.56 9.92
CA SER A 171 3.25 6.68 10.84
C SER A 171 4.48 6.92 11.71
N GLN A 172 5.07 5.86 12.27
CA GLN A 172 6.33 5.97 13.05
C GLN A 172 7.49 6.49 12.20
N LEU A 173 7.54 6.11 10.92
CA LEU A 173 8.56 6.65 10.01
C LEU A 173 8.37 8.15 9.78
N TYR A 174 7.13 8.61 9.57
CA TYR A 174 6.83 10.03 9.42
C TYR A 174 7.19 10.82 10.67
N ASP A 175 6.77 10.33 11.85
CA ASP A 175 7.05 11.00 13.14
C ASP A 175 8.56 11.10 13.43
N ALA A 176 9.37 10.20 12.88
CA ALA A 176 10.83 10.25 13.00
C ALA A 176 11.52 11.20 12.00
N LEU A 177 10.79 11.71 11.01
CA LEU A 177 11.28 12.62 9.98
C LEU A 177 10.87 14.09 10.20
N GLU A 178 9.88 14.33 11.05
CA GLU A 178 9.44 15.64 11.53
C GLU A 178 10.34 16.14 12.68
#